data_062eb2378bf5dd68dbf8e3ccdff98811
#
_entry.id   062eb2378bf5dd68dbf8e3ccdff98811
#
_cell.length_a   1.000
_cell.length_b   1.000
_cell.length_c   1.000
_cell.angle_alpha   90.00
_cell.angle_beta   90.00
_cell.angle_gamma   90.00
#
_symmetry.space_group_name_H-M   'P 1'
#
loop_
_entity.id
_entity.type
_entity.pdbx_description
1 polymer ?
#
loop_
_entity_poly.entity_id
_entity_poly.type
_entity_poly.pdbx_seq_one_letter_code
_entity_poly.pdbx_strand_id
1 'polypeptide(L)'
;MSVAAPCVARRDRNLQLETLDSKPETHRVRWKKITLVGVGLLGGSLGLALRKRRLAGSVVGFVRRAASVAECNRVGAVNLATRDLQSAVAEAELIVLCTPIAQMRALVAQMLPVLAPGAIITDVGSVKGSVVRDLESLVAKAGAHFVGSHPMAGSEKTGVGAARKDLFVNAVCVITPTKNSNRSAVRKVEQLWKSVGSRVLRLTPQAHDDLVSRSSHLPHVVAAQLANCVLSPEHPKEQGMLCANGFRDTTRIAAGSPEMWRDIAVANSENLSRALGVFMKGLSDFRRALKSGDDRAIAKFFEAARERRDRWSRSAGSPSPE
;
A
#
# COMPACT_ATOMS: atom_id res chain seq x y z
N MET A 1 -5.12 17.90 -45.33
CA MET A 1 -5.96 18.62 -44.35
C MET A 1 -6.71 17.57 -43.53
N SER A 2 -6.27 17.27 -42.34
CA SER A 2 -7.08 16.54 -41.34
C SER A 2 -6.62 17.02 -39.97
N VAL A 3 -7.51 17.74 -39.32
CA VAL A 3 -7.32 18.43 -38.03
C VAL A 3 -7.43 17.40 -36.92
N ALA A 4 -6.35 17.19 -36.18
CA ALA A 4 -6.36 16.38 -34.97
C ALA A 4 -7.09 17.16 -33.86
N ALA A 5 -8.21 16.63 -33.39
CA ALA A 5 -8.92 17.16 -32.23
C ALA A 5 -8.08 16.96 -30.94
N PRO A 6 -8.02 17.98 -30.05
CA PRO A 6 -7.33 17.86 -28.78
C PRO A 6 -8.10 16.96 -27.81
N CYS A 7 -7.43 15.99 -27.23
CA CYS A 7 -7.93 15.20 -26.11
C CYS A 7 -8.16 16.13 -24.90
N VAL A 8 -9.41 16.54 -24.69
CA VAL A 8 -9.83 17.33 -23.54
C VAL A 8 -9.79 16.42 -22.32
N ALA A 9 -8.79 16.60 -21.49
CA ALA A 9 -8.74 16.04 -20.15
C ALA A 9 -9.91 16.62 -19.33
N ARG A 10 -10.92 15.80 -19.06
CA ARG A 10 -11.96 16.12 -18.05
C ARG A 10 -11.23 16.30 -16.71
N ARG A 11 -11.19 17.56 -16.25
CA ARG A 11 -10.80 17.91 -14.88
C ARG A 11 -11.90 17.40 -13.95
N ASP A 12 -11.68 16.26 -13.32
CA ASP A 12 -12.47 15.84 -12.17
C ASP A 12 -12.17 16.78 -10.99
N ARG A 13 -13.14 17.67 -10.70
CA ARG A 13 -13.09 18.68 -9.65
C ARG A 13 -13.44 18.10 -8.27
N ASN A 14 -12.82 17.01 -7.85
CA ASN A 14 -13.05 16.47 -6.49
C ASN A 14 -11.77 15.98 -5.79
N LEU A 15 -10.62 16.53 -6.14
CA LEU A 15 -9.40 16.38 -5.34
C LEU A 15 -9.34 17.54 -4.33
N GLN A 16 -10.02 17.39 -3.20
CA GLN A 16 -9.74 18.20 -2.02
C GLN A 16 -8.42 17.69 -1.42
N LEU A 17 -7.32 18.33 -1.80
CA LEU A 17 -6.04 18.23 -1.11
C LEU A 17 -6.17 19.05 0.19
N GLU A 18 -6.76 18.48 1.22
CA GLU A 18 -6.62 19.03 2.57
C GLU A 18 -5.24 18.62 3.11
N THR A 19 -4.24 19.43 2.84
CA THR A 19 -2.99 19.42 3.61
C THR A 19 -3.31 20.08 4.95
N LEU A 20 -3.62 19.27 5.95
CA LEU A 20 -3.77 19.75 7.32
C LEU A 20 -2.38 19.97 7.94
N ASP A 21 -1.80 21.14 7.69
CA ASP A 21 -0.74 21.70 8.53
C ASP A 21 -1.38 22.17 9.84
N SER A 22 -1.37 21.33 10.84
CA SER A 22 -1.61 21.72 12.22
C SER A 22 -0.42 21.25 13.06
N LYS A 23 0.14 22.21 13.83
CA LYS A 23 1.14 21.92 14.88
C LYS A 23 0.68 20.69 15.66
N PRO A 24 1.60 19.81 16.08
CA PRO A 24 1.21 18.56 16.77
C PRO A 24 0.58 18.93 18.12
N GLU A 25 -0.74 18.98 18.19
CA GLU A 25 -1.43 18.88 19.47
C GLU A 25 -1.09 17.51 20.07
N THR A 26 -0.40 17.53 21.20
CA THR A 26 0.21 16.39 21.88
C THR A 26 -0.80 15.51 22.64
N HIS A 27 -2.01 15.34 22.17
CA HIS A 27 -2.88 14.30 22.69
C HIS A 27 -2.57 12.96 22.01
N ARG A 28 -1.50 12.28 22.50
CA ARG A 28 -1.21 10.91 22.08
C ARG A 28 -2.40 10.02 22.48
N VAL A 29 -3.17 9.55 21.51
CA VAL A 29 -4.14 8.48 21.76
C VAL A 29 -3.36 7.26 22.23
N ARG A 30 -3.62 6.84 23.47
CA ARG A 30 -3.08 5.61 24.02
C ARG A 30 -4.17 4.56 24.01
N TRP A 31 -3.99 3.53 23.20
CA TRP A 31 -4.90 2.40 23.14
C TRP A 31 -4.69 1.47 24.33
N LYS A 32 -5.73 0.88 24.88
CA LYS A 32 -5.59 -0.18 25.90
C LYS A 32 -5.00 -1.42 25.26
N LYS A 33 -5.65 -1.92 24.20
CA LYS A 33 -5.23 -3.11 23.44
C LYS A 33 -5.30 -2.84 21.93
N ILE A 34 -4.22 -3.14 21.22
CA ILE A 34 -4.17 -3.20 19.75
C ILE A 34 -3.90 -4.63 19.34
N THR A 35 -4.67 -5.15 18.38
CA THR A 35 -4.42 -6.45 17.79
C THR A 35 -3.95 -6.31 16.33
N LEU A 36 -2.84 -6.98 16.00
CA LEU A 36 -2.29 -7.08 14.65
C LEU A 36 -2.66 -8.45 14.09
N VAL A 37 -3.56 -8.49 13.11
CA VAL A 37 -3.96 -9.71 12.44
C VAL A 37 -3.02 -9.97 11.27
N GLY A 38 -2.02 -10.81 11.50
CA GLY A 38 -0.86 -11.00 10.62
C GLY A 38 0.36 -10.21 11.08
N VAL A 39 1.41 -10.92 11.53
CA VAL A 39 2.67 -10.32 12.00
C VAL A 39 3.79 -10.69 11.05
N GLY A 40 3.68 -10.17 9.81
CA GLY A 40 4.74 -10.21 8.79
C GLY A 40 5.60 -8.94 8.82
N LEU A 41 6.13 -8.52 7.67
CA LEU A 41 6.90 -7.28 7.54
C LEU A 41 6.13 -6.06 8.06
N LEU A 42 4.92 -5.80 7.54
CA LEU A 42 4.14 -4.60 7.89
C LEU A 42 3.59 -4.70 9.32
N GLY A 43 2.93 -5.81 9.67
CA GLY A 43 2.38 -5.99 11.02
C GLY A 43 3.45 -6.01 12.09
N GLY A 44 4.60 -6.67 11.83
CA GLY A 44 5.75 -6.66 12.74
C GLY A 44 6.36 -5.27 12.90
N SER A 45 6.52 -4.53 11.80
CA SER A 45 7.03 -3.14 11.84
C SER A 45 6.09 -2.22 12.61
N LEU A 46 4.77 -2.36 12.41
CA LEU A 46 3.80 -1.59 13.17
C LEU A 46 3.87 -1.94 14.66
N GLY A 47 3.95 -3.23 15.00
CA GLY A 47 4.09 -3.68 16.38
C GLY A 47 5.34 -3.10 17.06
N LEU A 48 6.50 -3.16 16.41
CA LEU A 48 7.74 -2.54 16.88
C LEU A 48 7.60 -1.03 17.09
N ALA A 49 6.96 -0.32 16.14
CA ALA A 49 6.74 1.12 16.24
C ALA A 49 5.80 1.48 17.40
N LEU A 50 4.69 0.76 17.56
CA LEU A 50 3.72 0.94 18.63
C LEU A 50 4.36 0.75 20.02
N ARG A 51 5.12 -0.32 20.19
CA ARG A 51 5.83 -0.64 21.45
C ARG A 51 6.92 0.38 21.76
N LYS A 52 7.77 0.70 20.78
CA LYS A 52 8.84 1.70 20.96
C LYS A 52 8.28 3.05 21.40
N ARG A 53 7.16 3.46 20.84
CA ARG A 53 6.51 4.75 21.09
C ARG A 53 5.49 4.72 22.25
N ARG A 54 5.28 3.55 22.86
CA ARG A 54 4.33 3.33 23.97
C ARG A 54 2.90 3.79 23.65
N LEU A 55 2.44 3.50 22.43
CA LEU A 55 1.13 3.92 21.93
C LEU A 55 -0.01 3.00 22.36
N ALA A 56 0.29 1.81 22.90
CA ALA A 56 -0.69 0.87 23.42
C ALA A 56 -0.24 0.31 24.78
N GLY A 57 -1.20 -0.05 25.62
CA GLY A 57 -0.95 -0.82 26.85
C GLY A 57 -0.52 -2.24 26.52
N SER A 58 -1.18 -2.86 25.53
CA SER A 58 -0.84 -4.19 25.02
C SER A 58 -0.95 -4.22 23.50
N VAL A 59 0.02 -4.87 22.83
CA VAL A 59 0.01 -5.19 21.41
C VAL A 59 -0.02 -6.70 21.26
N VAL A 60 -1.13 -7.26 20.75
CA VAL A 60 -1.33 -8.69 20.52
C VAL A 60 -1.18 -8.99 19.04
N GLY A 61 -0.52 -10.08 18.69
CA GLY A 61 -0.34 -10.53 17.33
C GLY A 61 -1.05 -11.86 17.05
N PHE A 62 -1.91 -11.92 16.07
CA PHE A 62 -2.42 -13.18 15.53
C PHE A 62 -1.51 -13.66 14.40
N VAL A 63 -1.06 -14.91 14.48
CA VAL A 63 -0.26 -15.59 13.46
C VAL A 63 -0.79 -16.99 13.21
N ARG A 64 -0.66 -17.49 11.97
CA ARG A 64 -1.21 -18.81 11.59
C ARG A 64 -0.30 -19.97 11.98
N ARG A 65 1.01 -19.79 11.92
CA ARG A 65 2.00 -20.86 12.11
C ARG A 65 2.60 -20.79 13.51
N ALA A 66 2.82 -21.96 14.14
CA ALA A 66 3.48 -22.05 15.43
C ALA A 66 4.89 -21.43 15.43
N ALA A 67 5.68 -21.67 14.38
CA ALA A 67 7.00 -21.08 14.21
C ALA A 67 6.97 -19.53 14.22
N SER A 68 5.89 -18.93 13.70
CA SER A 68 5.74 -17.47 13.70
C SER A 68 5.49 -16.91 15.11
N VAL A 69 4.95 -17.67 16.05
CA VAL A 69 4.83 -17.25 17.46
C VAL A 69 6.21 -17.06 18.08
N ALA A 70 7.09 -18.06 17.95
CA ALA A 70 8.45 -18.00 18.45
C ALA A 70 9.25 -16.85 17.80
N GLU A 71 9.08 -16.66 16.50
CA GLU A 71 9.75 -15.59 15.75
C GLU A 71 9.28 -14.19 16.19
N CYS A 72 7.98 -13.99 16.40
CA CYS A 72 7.41 -12.74 16.94
C CYS A 72 7.97 -12.41 18.32
N ASN A 73 8.10 -13.42 19.18
CA ASN A 73 8.66 -13.26 20.52
C ASN A 73 10.15 -12.89 20.45
N ARG A 74 10.92 -13.56 19.60
CA ARG A 74 12.36 -13.28 19.40
C ARG A 74 12.62 -11.86 18.89
N VAL A 75 11.80 -11.40 17.94
CA VAL A 75 11.90 -10.03 17.36
C VAL A 75 11.35 -8.98 18.33
N GLY A 76 10.49 -9.38 19.25
CA GLY A 76 9.81 -8.45 20.16
C GLY A 76 8.79 -7.55 19.47
N ALA A 77 8.19 -8.03 18.36
CA ALA A 77 7.25 -7.23 17.57
C ALA A 77 5.91 -6.98 18.31
N VAL A 78 5.50 -7.89 19.19
CA VAL A 78 4.26 -7.83 19.96
C VAL A 78 4.52 -8.20 21.42
N ASN A 79 3.56 -7.92 22.32
CA ASN A 79 3.61 -8.35 23.71
C ASN A 79 3.22 -9.82 23.85
N LEU A 80 2.26 -10.27 23.04
CA LEU A 80 1.77 -11.64 23.00
C LEU A 80 1.48 -12.01 21.55
N ALA A 81 2.03 -13.13 21.09
CA ALA A 81 1.66 -13.75 19.82
C ALA A 81 0.82 -15.01 20.06
N THR A 82 -0.29 -15.16 19.33
CA THR A 82 -1.21 -16.29 19.47
C THR A 82 -1.69 -16.80 18.11
N ARG A 83 -2.16 -18.04 18.09
CA ARG A 83 -2.83 -18.68 16.94
C ARG A 83 -4.36 -18.69 17.09
N ASP A 84 -4.86 -18.25 18.21
CA ASP A 84 -6.29 -18.09 18.46
C ASP A 84 -6.71 -16.67 18.07
N LEU A 85 -7.47 -16.58 16.97
CA LEU A 85 -7.91 -15.31 16.41
C LEU A 85 -8.91 -14.59 17.35
N GLN A 86 -9.86 -15.33 17.91
CA GLN A 86 -10.89 -14.77 18.76
C GLN A 86 -10.29 -14.22 20.05
N SER A 87 -9.45 -14.99 20.73
CA SER A 87 -8.70 -14.53 21.90
C SER A 87 -7.81 -13.30 21.59
N ALA A 88 -7.18 -13.26 20.41
CA ALA A 88 -6.37 -12.13 20.01
C ALA A 88 -7.16 -10.83 19.91
N VAL A 89 -8.37 -10.87 19.34
CA VAL A 89 -9.19 -9.67 19.06
C VAL A 89 -10.17 -9.31 20.16
N ALA A 90 -10.48 -10.23 21.08
CA ALA A 90 -11.33 -9.93 22.22
C ALA A 90 -10.80 -8.70 22.98
N GLU A 91 -11.69 -7.79 23.37
CA GLU A 91 -11.37 -6.53 24.07
C GLU A 91 -10.40 -5.58 23.34
N ALA A 92 -10.09 -5.82 22.07
CA ALA A 92 -9.25 -4.91 21.29
C ALA A 92 -10.01 -3.62 20.93
N GLU A 93 -9.44 -2.47 21.26
CA GLU A 93 -9.97 -1.16 20.83
C GLU A 93 -9.65 -0.87 19.36
N LEU A 94 -8.52 -1.42 18.87
CA LEU A 94 -8.07 -1.30 17.50
C LEU A 94 -7.54 -2.64 16.98
N ILE A 95 -7.99 -3.02 15.81
CA ILE A 95 -7.55 -4.21 15.09
C ILE A 95 -6.98 -3.78 13.74
N VAL A 96 -5.75 -4.18 13.41
CA VAL A 96 -5.10 -3.86 12.14
C VAL A 96 -4.92 -5.14 11.33
N LEU A 97 -5.57 -5.21 10.16
CA LEU A 97 -5.47 -6.33 9.24
C LEU A 97 -4.18 -6.19 8.41
N CYS A 98 -3.20 -7.02 8.70
CA CYS A 98 -1.90 -7.07 8.02
C CYS A 98 -1.72 -8.36 7.21
N THR A 99 -2.81 -8.97 6.78
CA THR A 99 -2.86 -10.19 5.96
C THR A 99 -3.07 -9.85 4.48
N PRO A 100 -2.85 -10.82 3.56
CA PRO A 100 -3.26 -10.68 2.18
C PRO A 100 -4.74 -10.30 2.03
N ILE A 101 -5.05 -9.47 1.04
CA ILE A 101 -6.40 -8.90 0.81
C ILE A 101 -7.47 -9.99 0.71
N ALA A 102 -7.18 -11.08 -0.02
CA ALA A 102 -8.11 -12.18 -0.23
C ALA A 102 -8.54 -12.88 1.08
N GLN A 103 -7.76 -12.77 2.14
CA GLN A 103 -8.05 -13.41 3.43
C GLN A 103 -8.84 -12.51 4.38
N MET A 104 -8.88 -11.19 4.15
CA MET A 104 -9.40 -10.22 5.13
C MET A 104 -10.87 -10.46 5.46
N ARG A 105 -11.72 -10.67 4.45
CA ARG A 105 -13.17 -10.89 4.66
C ARG A 105 -13.45 -12.12 5.54
N ALA A 106 -12.80 -13.24 5.26
CA ALA A 106 -12.98 -14.47 6.02
C ALA A 106 -12.49 -14.35 7.46
N LEU A 107 -11.36 -13.67 7.67
CA LEU A 107 -10.83 -13.41 9.02
C LEU A 107 -11.74 -12.47 9.80
N VAL A 108 -12.24 -11.39 9.18
CA VAL A 108 -13.18 -10.47 9.81
C VAL A 108 -14.45 -11.21 10.21
N ALA A 109 -15.02 -12.05 9.35
CA ALA A 109 -16.22 -12.83 9.69
C ALA A 109 -16.02 -13.72 10.94
N GLN A 110 -14.84 -14.30 11.12
CA GLN A 110 -14.51 -15.11 12.31
C GLN A 110 -14.35 -14.26 13.58
N MET A 111 -14.03 -12.98 13.47
CA MET A 111 -13.84 -12.07 14.59
C MET A 111 -15.14 -11.45 15.10
N LEU A 112 -16.18 -11.32 14.24
CA LEU A 112 -17.40 -10.58 14.56
C LEU A 112 -18.04 -10.97 15.92
N PRO A 113 -18.13 -12.26 16.31
CA PRO A 113 -18.82 -12.64 17.55
C PRO A 113 -18.17 -12.12 18.83
N VAL A 114 -16.89 -11.76 18.78
CA VAL A 114 -16.09 -11.37 19.96
C VAL A 114 -15.55 -9.94 19.89
N LEU A 115 -15.98 -9.17 18.88
CA LEU A 115 -15.58 -7.77 18.78
C LEU A 115 -16.16 -6.95 19.94
N ALA A 116 -15.34 -6.12 20.54
CA ALA A 116 -15.83 -5.14 21.51
C ALA A 116 -16.72 -4.08 20.80
N PRO A 117 -17.85 -3.67 21.43
CA PRO A 117 -18.66 -2.58 20.89
C PRO A 117 -17.83 -1.31 20.64
N GLY A 118 -17.96 -0.73 19.47
CA GLY A 118 -17.20 0.44 19.07
C GLY A 118 -15.73 0.18 18.71
N ALA A 119 -15.26 -1.08 18.66
CA ALA A 119 -13.93 -1.43 18.20
C ALA A 119 -13.69 -0.88 16.78
N ILE A 120 -12.44 -0.50 16.50
CA ILE A 120 -12.05 -0.01 15.19
C ILE A 120 -11.24 -1.09 14.48
N ILE A 121 -11.60 -1.38 13.24
CA ILE A 121 -10.83 -2.23 12.35
C ILE A 121 -10.27 -1.36 11.24
N THR A 122 -8.97 -1.47 10.99
CA THR A 122 -8.29 -0.87 9.83
C THR A 122 -7.41 -1.91 9.15
N ASP A 123 -6.84 -1.59 7.99
CA ASP A 123 -6.00 -2.50 7.24
C ASP A 123 -4.73 -1.82 6.69
N VAL A 124 -3.84 -2.62 6.11
CA VAL A 124 -2.64 -2.14 5.39
C VAL A 124 -2.62 -2.58 3.92
N GLY A 125 -3.75 -3.02 3.41
CA GLY A 125 -3.86 -3.59 2.05
C GLY A 125 -3.57 -2.57 0.95
N SER A 126 -3.06 -3.05 -0.17
CA SER A 126 -2.68 -2.23 -1.32
C SER A 126 -3.84 -1.81 -2.22
N VAL A 127 -5.06 -2.35 -2.01
CA VAL A 127 -6.29 -2.00 -2.73
C VAL A 127 -7.36 -1.62 -1.72
N LYS A 128 -8.14 -0.59 -2.00
CA LYS A 128 -9.15 -0.07 -1.07
C LYS A 128 -10.60 -0.27 -1.54
N GLY A 129 -10.86 -0.23 -2.84
CA GLY A 129 -12.22 -0.34 -3.36
C GLY A 129 -12.92 -1.64 -2.96
N SER A 130 -12.26 -2.78 -3.18
CA SER A 130 -12.77 -4.09 -2.78
C SER A 130 -12.79 -4.27 -1.27
N VAL A 131 -11.71 -3.90 -0.58
CA VAL A 131 -11.57 -4.07 0.88
C VAL A 131 -12.66 -3.29 1.63
N VAL A 132 -12.86 -2.02 1.30
CA VAL A 132 -13.90 -1.18 1.93
C VAL A 132 -15.30 -1.72 1.63
N ARG A 133 -15.60 -2.05 0.37
CA ARG A 133 -16.88 -2.63 -0.04
C ARG A 133 -17.22 -3.90 0.76
N ASP A 134 -16.23 -4.77 0.95
CA ASP A 134 -16.43 -6.09 1.54
C ASP A 134 -16.48 -6.06 3.08
N LEU A 135 -15.86 -5.06 3.71
CA LEU A 135 -15.68 -5.03 5.17
C LEU A 135 -16.52 -3.97 5.88
N GLU A 136 -16.78 -2.79 5.28
CA GLU A 136 -17.42 -1.68 6.00
C GLU A 136 -18.79 -2.07 6.57
N SER A 137 -19.68 -2.59 5.73
CA SER A 137 -21.02 -3.01 6.17
C SER A 137 -20.99 -4.26 7.07
N LEU A 138 -20.05 -5.16 6.84
CA LEU A 138 -19.88 -6.38 7.63
C LEU A 138 -19.49 -6.05 9.08
N VAL A 139 -18.53 -5.15 9.25
CA VAL A 139 -18.03 -4.69 10.55
C VAL A 139 -19.10 -3.85 11.29
N ALA A 140 -19.80 -2.98 10.55
CA ALA A 140 -20.87 -2.14 11.13
C ALA A 140 -22.01 -2.97 11.74
N LYS A 141 -22.38 -4.12 11.16
CA LYS A 141 -23.40 -5.03 11.72
C LYS A 141 -23.04 -5.59 13.09
N ALA A 142 -21.75 -5.65 13.43
CA ALA A 142 -21.26 -6.08 14.74
C ALA A 142 -21.07 -4.90 15.73
N GLY A 143 -21.56 -3.70 15.41
CA GLY A 143 -21.43 -2.52 16.26
C GLY A 143 -19.98 -1.96 16.33
N ALA A 144 -19.12 -2.32 15.37
CA ALA A 144 -17.75 -1.86 15.24
C ALA A 144 -17.59 -0.94 14.01
N HIS A 145 -16.42 -0.35 13.84
CA HIS A 145 -16.14 0.62 12.77
C HIS A 145 -15.00 0.14 11.88
N PHE A 146 -15.18 0.18 10.55
CA PHE A 146 -14.12 -0.06 9.59
C PHE A 146 -13.62 1.25 8.99
N VAL A 147 -12.30 1.41 8.93
CA VAL A 147 -11.64 2.55 8.25
C VAL A 147 -10.50 2.00 7.41
N GLY A 148 -10.61 2.06 6.10
CA GLY A 148 -9.55 1.60 5.21
C GLY A 148 -8.30 2.45 5.32
N SER A 149 -7.12 1.82 5.35
CA SER A 149 -5.83 2.51 5.28
C SER A 149 -4.81 1.74 4.43
N HIS A 150 -3.86 2.47 3.85
CA HIS A 150 -2.78 1.91 3.07
C HIS A 150 -1.49 2.71 3.32
N PRO A 151 -0.58 2.22 4.16
CA PRO A 151 0.75 2.79 4.29
C PRO A 151 1.57 2.47 3.03
N MET A 152 2.01 3.51 2.31
CA MET A 152 2.89 3.38 1.13
C MET A 152 4.31 3.06 1.59
N ALA A 153 4.46 1.91 2.22
CA ALA A 153 5.71 1.40 2.79
C ALA A 153 5.79 -0.12 2.63
N GLY A 154 6.98 -0.64 2.43
CA GLY A 154 7.21 -2.07 2.24
C GLY A 154 8.60 -2.34 1.70
N SER A 155 8.89 -3.59 1.45
CA SER A 155 10.05 -4.06 0.69
C SER A 155 9.73 -5.42 0.07
N GLU A 156 10.64 -5.93 -0.74
CA GLU A 156 10.60 -7.27 -1.31
C GLU A 156 10.79 -8.37 -0.25
N LYS A 157 11.30 -8.00 0.95
CA LYS A 157 11.52 -8.94 2.06
C LYS A 157 10.20 -9.30 2.74
N THR A 158 10.13 -10.52 3.26
CA THR A 158 8.94 -11.06 3.90
C THR A 158 9.22 -11.52 5.34
N GLY A 159 8.13 -11.75 6.12
CA GLY A 159 8.22 -12.25 7.49
C GLY A 159 8.52 -11.16 8.53
N VAL A 160 8.35 -11.52 9.80
CA VAL A 160 8.58 -10.61 10.93
C VAL A 160 10.06 -10.35 11.17
N GLY A 161 10.95 -11.23 10.72
CA GLY A 161 12.39 -11.03 10.77
C GLY A 161 12.90 -9.83 9.96
N ALA A 162 12.14 -9.42 8.94
CA ALA A 162 12.43 -8.22 8.14
C ALA A 162 11.79 -6.94 8.69
N ALA A 163 11.05 -7.03 9.82
CA ALA A 163 10.33 -5.88 10.39
C ALA A 163 11.29 -4.81 10.92
N ARG A 164 10.89 -3.55 10.74
CA ARG A 164 11.66 -2.36 11.15
C ARG A 164 10.77 -1.37 11.88
N LYS A 165 11.24 -0.88 13.02
CA LYS A 165 10.50 0.09 13.86
C LYS A 165 10.30 1.48 13.23
N ASP A 166 11.04 1.78 12.16
CA ASP A 166 11.05 3.05 11.43
C ASP A 166 10.44 2.96 10.02
N LEU A 167 9.86 1.80 9.65
CA LEU A 167 9.36 1.53 8.30
C LEU A 167 8.34 2.58 7.83
N PHE A 168 7.56 3.13 8.73
CA PHE A 168 6.49 4.09 8.43
C PHE A 168 6.92 5.56 8.56
N VAL A 169 8.13 5.83 9.03
CA VAL A 169 8.62 7.20 9.20
C VAL A 169 8.74 7.88 7.83
N ASN A 170 8.09 9.04 7.70
CA ASN A 170 7.98 9.82 6.45
C ASN A 170 7.23 9.12 5.30
N ALA A 171 6.75 7.89 5.50
CA ALA A 171 5.90 7.23 4.50
C ALA A 171 4.52 7.90 4.45
N VAL A 172 3.94 7.98 3.25
CA VAL A 172 2.55 8.40 3.10
C VAL A 172 1.64 7.24 3.51
N CYS A 173 0.66 7.49 4.38
CA CYS A 173 -0.42 6.55 4.65
C CYS A 173 -1.74 7.13 4.12
N VAL A 174 -2.34 6.45 3.16
CA VAL A 174 -3.64 6.86 2.60
C VAL A 174 -4.74 6.30 3.47
N ILE A 175 -5.65 7.17 3.95
CA ILE A 175 -6.87 6.80 4.65
C ILE A 175 -8.04 6.97 3.69
N THR A 176 -8.92 5.97 3.62
CA THR A 176 -10.01 5.97 2.65
C THR A 176 -11.38 5.94 3.32
N PRO A 177 -11.80 7.06 3.92
CA PRO A 177 -13.14 7.16 4.51
C PRO A 177 -14.20 7.17 3.41
N THR A 178 -15.39 6.68 3.76
CA THR A 178 -16.61 6.79 2.97
C THR A 178 -17.61 7.73 3.65
N LYS A 179 -18.76 7.95 3.03
CA LYS A 179 -19.87 8.68 3.66
C LYS A 179 -20.44 7.97 4.91
N ASN A 180 -20.21 6.66 5.02
CA ASN A 180 -20.69 5.84 6.14
C ASN A 180 -19.65 5.71 7.26
N SER A 181 -18.41 6.14 7.03
CA SER A 181 -17.34 6.00 8.02
C SER A 181 -17.59 6.85 9.26
N ASN A 182 -17.43 6.27 10.44
CA ASN A 182 -17.52 7.00 11.71
C ASN A 182 -16.37 8.02 11.81
N ARG A 183 -16.72 9.30 11.95
CA ARG A 183 -15.75 10.42 11.97
C ARG A 183 -14.72 10.30 13.11
N SER A 184 -15.12 9.77 14.28
CA SER A 184 -14.20 9.57 15.41
C SER A 184 -13.22 8.45 15.11
N ALA A 185 -13.68 7.32 14.54
CA ALA A 185 -12.83 6.22 14.13
C ALA A 185 -11.82 6.66 13.07
N VAL A 186 -12.24 7.45 12.06
CA VAL A 186 -11.33 8.02 11.04
C VAL A 186 -10.23 8.84 11.71
N ARG A 187 -10.58 9.79 12.59
CA ARG A 187 -9.56 10.60 13.30
C ARG A 187 -8.59 9.75 14.13
N LYS A 188 -9.08 8.71 14.81
CA LYS A 188 -8.23 7.81 15.60
C LYS A 188 -7.26 7.02 14.73
N VAL A 189 -7.69 6.52 13.55
CA VAL A 189 -6.81 5.82 12.61
C VAL A 189 -5.77 6.76 12.02
N GLU A 190 -6.14 7.99 11.67
CA GLU A 190 -5.18 9.01 11.21
C GLU A 190 -4.12 9.30 12.27
N GLN A 191 -4.56 9.47 13.51
CA GLN A 191 -3.66 9.73 14.63
C GLN A 191 -2.71 8.55 14.90
N LEU A 192 -3.19 7.31 14.74
CA LEU A 192 -2.32 6.12 14.77
C LEU A 192 -1.17 6.26 13.79
N TRP A 193 -1.48 6.49 12.51
CA TRP A 193 -0.46 6.57 11.46
C TRP A 193 0.48 7.77 11.64
N LYS A 194 -0.04 8.93 12.01
CA LYS A 194 0.79 10.08 12.39
C LYS A 194 1.71 9.76 13.58
N SER A 195 1.19 9.05 14.58
CA SER A 195 1.96 8.67 15.78
C SER A 195 3.09 7.68 15.49
N VAL A 196 3.01 6.89 14.42
CA VAL A 196 4.14 6.04 13.99
C VAL A 196 5.07 6.73 12.98
N GLY A 197 4.79 8.00 12.65
CA GLY A 197 5.66 8.85 11.83
C GLY A 197 5.24 8.99 10.37
N SER A 198 4.05 8.52 9.99
CA SER A 198 3.56 8.66 8.62
C SER A 198 2.94 10.04 8.36
N ARG A 199 3.02 10.48 7.11
CA ARG A 199 2.21 11.59 6.58
C ARG A 199 0.87 11.03 6.10
N VAL A 200 -0.23 11.61 6.54
CA VAL A 200 -1.57 11.10 6.22
C VAL A 200 -2.17 11.86 5.04
N LEU A 201 -2.73 11.10 4.09
CA LEU A 201 -3.48 11.62 2.94
C LEU A 201 -4.88 10.98 2.94
N ARG A 202 -5.93 11.78 2.76
CA ARG A 202 -7.30 11.26 2.56
C ARG A 202 -7.64 11.16 1.09
N LEU A 203 -8.18 10.02 0.68
CA LEU A 203 -8.73 9.78 -0.66
C LEU A 203 -10.03 8.97 -0.53
N THR A 204 -10.87 9.00 -1.54
CA THR A 204 -11.92 7.97 -1.66
C THR A 204 -11.28 6.63 -2.04
N PRO A 205 -11.91 5.47 -1.70
CA PRO A 205 -11.39 4.17 -2.11
C PRO A 205 -11.12 4.07 -3.62
N GLN A 206 -12.01 4.64 -4.43
CA GLN A 206 -11.90 4.65 -5.90
C GLN A 206 -10.74 5.50 -6.39
N ALA A 207 -10.59 6.73 -5.85
CA ALA A 207 -9.46 7.60 -6.20
C ALA A 207 -8.12 6.99 -5.79
N HIS A 208 -8.07 6.34 -4.62
CA HIS A 208 -6.90 5.57 -4.19
C HIS A 208 -6.52 4.50 -5.23
N ASP A 209 -7.46 3.64 -5.60
CA ASP A 209 -7.20 2.50 -6.48
C ASP A 209 -6.81 2.95 -7.90
N ASP A 210 -7.39 4.04 -8.39
CA ASP A 210 -7.00 4.66 -9.65
C ASP A 210 -5.55 5.20 -9.60
N LEU A 211 -5.19 5.93 -8.54
CA LEU A 211 -3.85 6.49 -8.40
C LEU A 211 -2.78 5.41 -8.22
N VAL A 212 -3.00 4.42 -7.34
CA VAL A 212 -2.01 3.36 -7.10
C VAL A 212 -1.88 2.40 -8.27
N SER A 213 -2.90 2.30 -9.15
CA SER A 213 -2.80 1.52 -10.37
C SER A 213 -1.65 1.99 -11.26
N ARG A 214 -1.40 3.30 -11.31
CA ARG A 214 -0.34 3.95 -12.09
C ARG A 214 0.97 4.10 -11.32
N SER A 215 0.90 4.44 -10.02
CA SER A 215 2.10 4.77 -9.25
C SER A 215 2.76 3.56 -8.59
N SER A 216 2.05 2.44 -8.45
CA SER A 216 2.54 1.22 -7.79
C SER A 216 2.33 -0.04 -8.63
N HIS A 217 1.08 -0.33 -9.03
CA HIS A 217 0.76 -1.62 -9.64
C HIS A 217 1.37 -1.74 -11.05
N LEU A 218 1.22 -0.73 -11.89
CA LEU A 218 1.84 -0.70 -13.22
C LEU A 218 3.37 -0.87 -13.16
N PRO A 219 4.13 -0.14 -12.33
CA PRO A 219 5.56 -0.37 -12.17
C PRO A 219 5.94 -1.82 -11.86
N HIS A 220 5.18 -2.51 -11.01
CA HIS A 220 5.47 -3.92 -10.70
C HIS A 220 5.21 -4.86 -11.87
N VAL A 221 4.12 -4.64 -12.62
CA VAL A 221 3.85 -5.42 -13.84
C VAL A 221 4.92 -5.19 -14.89
N VAL A 222 5.35 -3.93 -15.08
CA VAL A 222 6.42 -3.58 -16.02
C VAL A 222 7.76 -4.21 -15.62
N ALA A 223 8.11 -4.15 -14.34
CA ALA A 223 9.33 -4.78 -13.81
C ALA A 223 9.31 -6.30 -14.02
N ALA A 224 8.18 -6.95 -13.71
CA ALA A 224 8.01 -8.38 -13.93
C ALA A 224 8.11 -8.76 -15.41
N GLN A 225 7.44 -8.02 -16.30
CA GLN A 225 7.50 -8.27 -17.74
C GLN A 225 8.90 -8.00 -18.31
N LEU A 226 9.59 -6.98 -17.84
CA LEU A 226 10.97 -6.71 -18.24
C LEU A 226 11.89 -7.87 -17.83
N ALA A 227 11.75 -8.39 -16.61
CA ALA A 227 12.51 -9.54 -16.15
C ALA A 227 12.19 -10.79 -16.98
N ASN A 228 10.92 -11.09 -17.24
CA ASN A 228 10.50 -12.21 -18.07
C ASN A 228 11.03 -12.12 -19.50
N CYS A 229 11.04 -10.91 -20.08
CA CYS A 229 11.51 -10.68 -21.45
C CYS A 229 13.04 -10.83 -21.55
N VAL A 230 13.79 -10.17 -20.66
CA VAL A 230 15.26 -10.13 -20.74
C VAL A 230 15.90 -11.44 -20.30
N LEU A 231 15.33 -12.10 -19.30
CA LEU A 231 15.85 -13.36 -18.74
C LEU A 231 15.08 -14.59 -19.24
N SER A 232 14.45 -14.49 -20.42
CA SER A 232 13.77 -15.65 -21.01
C SER A 232 14.75 -16.82 -21.19
N PRO A 233 14.34 -18.07 -20.89
CA PRO A 233 15.15 -19.26 -21.15
C PRO A 233 15.53 -19.46 -22.62
N GLU A 234 14.82 -18.79 -23.55
CA GLU A 234 15.10 -18.80 -24.98
C GLU A 234 16.32 -17.96 -25.36
N HIS A 235 16.79 -17.09 -24.47
CA HIS A 235 17.96 -16.26 -24.69
C HIS A 235 19.26 -16.96 -24.28
N PRO A 236 20.40 -16.62 -24.92
CA PRO A 236 21.71 -17.10 -24.50
C PRO A 236 22.03 -16.76 -23.05
N LYS A 237 22.81 -17.61 -22.36
CA LYS A 237 23.24 -17.37 -20.98
C LYS A 237 24.00 -16.04 -20.79
N GLU A 238 24.69 -15.62 -21.81
CA GLU A 238 25.44 -14.36 -21.88
C GLU A 238 24.53 -13.14 -21.73
N GLN A 239 23.23 -13.25 -22.11
CA GLN A 239 22.26 -12.16 -21.91
C GLN A 239 22.18 -11.72 -20.45
N GLY A 240 22.20 -12.66 -19.51
CA GLY A 240 22.22 -12.37 -18.08
C GLY A 240 23.50 -11.66 -17.61
N MET A 241 24.64 -11.94 -18.23
CA MET A 241 25.93 -11.31 -17.91
C MET A 241 25.96 -9.83 -18.33
N LEU A 242 25.18 -9.45 -19.32
CA LEU A 242 25.06 -8.06 -19.78
C LEU A 242 24.06 -7.22 -18.95
N CYS A 243 23.35 -7.83 -18.01
CA CYS A 243 22.41 -7.15 -17.12
C CYS A 243 23.16 -6.33 -16.05
N ALA A 244 23.31 -5.04 -16.31
CA ALA A 244 23.97 -4.09 -15.41
C ALA A 244 22.98 -3.40 -14.44
N ASN A 245 23.42 -2.32 -13.80
CA ASN A 245 22.65 -1.61 -12.76
C ASN A 245 21.27 -1.14 -13.23
N GLY A 246 21.16 -0.64 -14.47
CA GLY A 246 19.86 -0.22 -15.00
C GLY A 246 18.81 -1.33 -14.97
N PHE A 247 19.19 -2.55 -15.36
CA PHE A 247 18.30 -3.71 -15.27
C PHE A 247 17.96 -4.06 -13.79
N ARG A 248 18.98 -4.11 -12.92
CA ARG A 248 18.77 -4.43 -11.48
C ARG A 248 17.83 -3.45 -10.81
N ASP A 249 18.05 -2.15 -11.03
CA ASP A 249 17.23 -1.11 -10.41
C ASP A 249 15.78 -1.16 -10.89
N THR A 250 15.58 -1.35 -12.20
CA THR A 250 14.25 -1.39 -12.81
C THR A 250 13.47 -2.65 -12.45
N THR A 251 14.14 -3.79 -12.28
CA THR A 251 13.50 -5.10 -12.02
C THR A 251 13.52 -5.52 -10.56
N ARG A 252 14.14 -4.78 -9.65
CA ARG A 252 14.25 -5.13 -8.22
C ARG A 252 12.91 -5.52 -7.60
N ILE A 253 11.84 -4.78 -7.92
CA ILE A 253 10.51 -5.00 -7.38
C ILE A 253 9.80 -6.23 -7.99
N ALA A 254 10.31 -6.81 -9.07
CA ALA A 254 9.80 -8.08 -9.63
C ALA A 254 10.01 -9.28 -8.69
N ALA A 255 10.92 -9.17 -7.69
CA ALA A 255 11.16 -10.21 -6.69
C ALA A 255 10.05 -10.30 -5.60
N GLY A 256 8.98 -9.53 -5.70
CA GLY A 256 7.84 -9.59 -4.77
C GLY A 256 7.07 -10.90 -4.84
N SER A 257 6.25 -11.21 -3.80
CA SER A 257 5.44 -12.44 -3.74
C SER A 257 4.44 -12.52 -4.90
N PRO A 258 4.48 -13.59 -5.71
CA PRO A 258 3.54 -13.79 -6.81
C PRO A 258 2.09 -13.86 -6.36
N GLU A 259 1.80 -14.50 -5.22
CA GLU A 259 0.45 -14.61 -4.67
C GLU A 259 -0.11 -13.26 -4.28
N MET A 260 0.69 -12.43 -3.61
CA MET A 260 0.30 -11.07 -3.22
C MET A 260 -0.01 -10.22 -4.44
N TRP A 261 0.85 -10.27 -5.47
CA TRP A 261 0.68 -9.47 -6.68
C TRP A 261 -0.49 -9.95 -7.55
N ARG A 262 -0.74 -11.27 -7.60
CA ARG A 262 -1.97 -11.82 -8.19
C ARG A 262 -3.21 -11.23 -7.52
N ASP A 263 -3.29 -11.26 -6.19
CA ASP A 263 -4.43 -10.78 -5.43
C ASP A 263 -4.65 -9.27 -5.65
N ILE A 264 -3.57 -8.47 -5.68
CA ILE A 264 -3.62 -7.04 -5.98
C ILE A 264 -4.11 -6.78 -7.41
N ALA A 265 -3.55 -7.48 -8.39
CA ALA A 265 -3.91 -7.31 -9.80
C ALA A 265 -5.38 -7.66 -10.06
N VAL A 266 -5.88 -8.74 -9.48
CA VAL A 266 -7.29 -9.14 -9.58
C VAL A 266 -8.19 -8.12 -8.90
N ALA A 267 -7.84 -7.67 -7.69
CA ALA A 267 -8.67 -6.75 -6.92
C ALA A 267 -8.74 -5.32 -7.52
N ASN A 268 -7.75 -4.92 -8.33
CA ASN A 268 -7.73 -3.61 -9.02
C ASN A 268 -7.63 -3.76 -10.56
N SER A 269 -8.21 -4.82 -11.10
CA SER A 269 -8.02 -5.24 -12.51
C SER A 269 -8.44 -4.16 -13.52
N GLU A 270 -9.56 -3.49 -13.33
CA GLU A 270 -10.06 -2.47 -14.26
C GLU A 270 -9.12 -1.26 -14.36
N ASN A 271 -8.68 -0.72 -13.21
CA ASN A 271 -7.77 0.41 -13.18
C ASN A 271 -6.40 0.03 -13.74
N LEU A 272 -5.89 -1.14 -13.37
CA LEU A 272 -4.62 -1.65 -13.87
C LEU A 272 -4.64 -1.91 -15.38
N SER A 273 -5.74 -2.50 -15.89
CA SER A 273 -5.92 -2.72 -17.33
C SER A 273 -5.90 -1.40 -18.11
N ARG A 274 -6.60 -0.36 -17.62
CA ARG A 274 -6.55 0.98 -18.24
C ARG A 274 -5.15 1.58 -18.20
N ALA A 275 -4.44 1.47 -17.08
CA ALA A 275 -3.06 1.97 -16.94
C ALA A 275 -2.10 1.25 -17.91
N LEU A 276 -2.23 -0.07 -18.05
CA LEU A 276 -1.49 -0.88 -19.02
C LEU A 276 -1.78 -0.46 -20.46
N GLY A 277 -3.05 -0.23 -20.81
CA GLY A 277 -3.41 0.23 -22.16
C GLY A 277 -2.73 1.53 -22.54
N VAL A 278 -2.70 2.51 -21.63
CA VAL A 278 -2.00 3.78 -21.85
C VAL A 278 -0.49 3.57 -21.99
N PHE A 279 0.11 2.73 -21.15
CA PHE A 279 1.53 2.42 -21.20
C PHE A 279 1.92 1.70 -22.51
N MET A 280 1.17 0.70 -22.91
CA MET A 280 1.38 -0.05 -24.15
C MET A 280 1.26 0.85 -25.39
N LYS A 281 0.30 1.78 -25.39
CA LYS A 281 0.18 2.78 -26.46
C LYS A 281 1.45 3.62 -26.58
N GLY A 282 1.98 4.11 -25.49
CA GLY A 282 3.24 4.89 -25.47
C GLY A 282 4.42 4.09 -26.05
N LEU A 283 4.55 2.81 -25.68
CA LEU A 283 5.58 1.92 -26.25
C LEU A 283 5.35 1.65 -27.74
N SER A 284 4.11 1.51 -28.18
CA SER A 284 3.78 1.31 -29.60
C SER A 284 4.10 2.55 -30.43
N ASP A 285 3.85 3.75 -29.90
CA ASP A 285 4.21 5.02 -30.56
C ASP A 285 5.73 5.16 -30.67
N PHE A 286 6.48 4.85 -29.60
CA PHE A 286 7.95 4.83 -29.62
C PHE A 286 8.50 3.81 -30.64
N ARG A 287 7.97 2.58 -30.67
CA ARG A 287 8.35 1.55 -31.65
C ARG A 287 8.09 2.02 -33.09
N ARG A 288 7.01 2.79 -33.33
CA ARG A 288 6.71 3.36 -34.65
C ARG A 288 7.76 4.39 -35.04
N ALA A 289 8.15 5.29 -34.14
CA ALA A 289 9.22 6.25 -34.38
C ALA A 289 10.56 5.58 -34.71
N LEU A 290 10.92 4.49 -33.98
CA LEU A 290 12.11 3.69 -34.32
C LEU A 290 12.06 3.13 -35.75
N LYS A 291 10.90 2.56 -36.15
CA LYS A 291 10.76 1.97 -37.48
C LYS A 291 10.80 2.99 -38.60
N SER A 292 10.36 4.22 -38.37
CA SER A 292 10.38 5.30 -39.36
C SER A 292 11.67 6.12 -39.33
N GLY A 293 12.60 5.85 -38.42
CA GLY A 293 13.83 6.65 -38.25
C GLY A 293 13.55 8.10 -37.81
N ASP A 294 12.45 8.34 -37.06
CA ASP A 294 12.11 9.69 -36.60
C ASP A 294 12.90 10.05 -35.34
N ASP A 295 14.12 10.51 -35.55
CA ASP A 295 15.06 10.94 -34.50
C ASP A 295 14.48 11.99 -33.57
N ARG A 296 13.65 12.90 -34.10
CA ARG A 296 13.04 13.97 -33.31
C ARG A 296 11.99 13.40 -32.34
N ALA A 297 11.15 12.49 -32.80
CA ALA A 297 10.18 11.83 -31.94
C ALA A 297 10.87 10.97 -30.86
N ILE A 298 11.96 10.28 -31.23
CA ILE A 298 12.76 9.49 -30.29
C ILE A 298 13.39 10.38 -29.22
N ALA A 299 14.05 11.47 -29.61
CA ALA A 299 14.65 12.42 -28.68
C ALA A 299 13.60 13.02 -27.72
N LYS A 300 12.46 13.47 -28.26
CA LYS A 300 11.34 14.03 -27.49
C LYS A 300 10.77 13.05 -26.46
N PHE A 301 10.72 11.75 -26.78
CA PHE A 301 10.27 10.72 -25.83
C PHE A 301 11.15 10.70 -24.56
N PHE A 302 12.47 10.67 -24.71
CA PHE A 302 13.41 10.65 -23.59
C PHE A 302 13.47 11.99 -22.85
N GLU A 303 13.41 13.10 -23.58
CA GLU A 303 13.34 14.46 -23.00
C GLU A 303 12.14 14.62 -22.05
N ALA A 304 10.95 14.23 -22.51
CA ALA A 304 9.74 14.29 -21.72
C ALA A 304 9.82 13.40 -20.46
N ALA A 305 10.46 12.25 -20.55
CA ALA A 305 10.67 11.37 -19.41
C ALA A 305 11.62 12.01 -18.38
N ARG A 306 12.76 12.57 -18.84
CA ARG A 306 13.73 13.27 -18.00
C ARG A 306 13.09 14.43 -17.27
N GLU A 307 12.39 15.32 -17.98
CA GLU A 307 11.73 16.49 -17.39
C GLU A 307 10.72 16.12 -16.29
N ARG A 308 9.89 15.08 -16.56
CA ARG A 308 8.90 14.61 -15.57
C ARG A 308 9.60 14.03 -14.33
N ARG A 309 10.67 13.28 -14.53
CA ARG A 309 11.46 12.67 -13.44
C ARG A 309 12.14 13.74 -12.59
N ASP A 310 12.74 14.74 -13.21
CA ASP A 310 13.41 15.85 -12.54
C ASP A 310 12.43 16.72 -11.75
N ARG A 311 11.27 17.00 -12.33
CA ARG A 311 10.19 17.75 -11.65
C ARG A 311 9.71 17.00 -10.41
N TRP A 312 9.47 15.70 -10.54
CA TRP A 312 9.06 14.87 -9.41
C TRP A 312 10.13 14.80 -8.32
N SER A 313 11.40 14.67 -8.67
CA SER A 313 12.49 14.63 -7.68
C SER A 313 12.61 15.93 -6.88
N ARG A 314 12.43 17.07 -7.54
CA ARG A 314 12.43 18.39 -6.87
C ARG A 314 11.24 18.51 -5.91
N SER A 315 10.07 18.07 -6.31
CA SER A 315 8.88 18.10 -5.44
C SER A 315 8.92 17.09 -4.29
N ALA A 316 9.54 15.94 -4.50
CA ALA A 316 9.66 14.89 -3.47
C ALA A 316 10.81 15.17 -2.47
N GLY A 317 11.81 15.95 -2.86
CA GLY A 317 12.97 16.33 -2.04
C GLY A 317 12.81 17.64 -1.28
N SER A 318 11.79 18.44 -1.57
CA SER A 318 11.52 19.68 -0.80
C SER A 318 10.87 19.28 0.53
N PRO A 319 11.46 19.63 1.69
CA PRO A 319 10.70 19.62 2.93
C PRO A 319 9.51 20.56 2.75
N SER A 320 8.33 20.17 3.26
CA SER A 320 7.18 21.09 3.32
C SER A 320 7.67 22.40 3.95
N PRO A 321 7.30 23.58 3.42
CA PRO A 321 7.61 24.82 4.11
C PRO A 321 7.03 24.74 5.53
N GLU A 322 7.86 25.08 6.52
CA GLU A 322 7.54 25.10 7.94
C GLU A 322 6.39 26.06 8.27
#